data_d3055c6085eef3d72a4fd1c646b7d434
#
_entry.id   d3055c6085eef3d72a4fd1c646b7d434
#
_cell.length_a   1.000
_cell.length_b   1.000
_cell.length_c   1.000
_cell.angle_alpha   90.00
_cell.angle_beta   90.00
_cell.angle_gamma   90.00
#
_symmetry.space_group_name_H-M   'P 1'
#
loop_
_entity.id
_entity.type
_entity.pdbx_description
1 polymer ?
#
loop_
_entity_poly.entity_id
_entity_poly.type
_entity_poly.pdbx_seq_one_letter_code
_entity_poly.pdbx_strand_id
1 'polypeptide(L)'
;MPGPPQEVETAMPEPITTPVTTASSTLYFGPWYRRSPFFEKTLEAGCSAYDIYNHMYLPGYYADPVEEYWALLNDVTVWDVAVERIVEITGPDASAFTNMLTCRDLTKCAVGQGKYVLITAEDGGIVNDPVLLRVEADRWWLALADSDAGLWARGVATHAGMDVKVREPDVYPMQIQGPRSKDVMRTLFGPAIDDIKYYWTLTTELDGIPVVISRTGWTGEVGYEIYLRDPSRGGDLWDRVMEAGKPHRIRPIAPCEARRIEAGIFNYGSDITVNDTPFHVMGLERLVETQDADYIGKAALEEIRVKGVDRKLVGIEADGDAYPFELSRKCEALHDGKPVGTVTDLIWSPRLKKNIGYVWLSIDLAAPGTPLEIVAPDGGQWPARSASIPFIDPRKAVPLG
;
A
#
# COMPACT_ATOMS: atom_id res chain seq x y z
N MET A 1 -23.36 16.65 58.33
CA MET A 1 -23.42 15.64 57.27
C MET A 1 -23.12 16.34 55.96
N PRO A 2 -22.03 16.01 55.24
CA PRO A 2 -21.78 16.61 53.95
C PRO A 2 -22.72 15.96 52.93
N GLY A 3 -23.25 16.79 52.01
CA GLY A 3 -24.12 16.37 50.92
C GLY A 3 -23.40 15.48 49.87
N PRO A 4 -24.14 14.76 49.04
CA PRO A 4 -23.57 13.88 48.06
C PRO A 4 -22.73 14.63 47.00
N PRO A 5 -21.67 14.01 46.44
CA PRO A 5 -20.85 14.64 45.45
C PRO A 5 -21.67 14.88 44.15
N GLN A 6 -21.58 16.11 43.63
CA GLN A 6 -22.12 16.43 42.32
C GLN A 6 -21.36 15.62 41.24
N GLU A 7 -22.06 14.82 40.49
CA GLU A 7 -21.55 14.20 39.24
C GLU A 7 -21.20 15.34 38.28
N VAL A 8 -19.92 15.47 37.98
CA VAL A 8 -19.45 16.30 36.89
C VAL A 8 -19.68 15.51 35.63
N GLU A 9 -20.76 15.83 34.92
CA GLU A 9 -21.03 15.35 33.58
C GLU A 9 -19.91 15.89 32.68
N THR A 10 -18.91 15.04 32.37
CA THR A 10 -17.89 15.35 31.39
C THR A 10 -18.54 15.21 30.02
N ALA A 11 -19.03 16.34 29.48
CA ALA A 11 -19.46 16.41 28.09
C ALA A 11 -18.28 15.95 27.21
N MET A 12 -18.52 14.91 26.41
CA MET A 12 -17.59 14.51 25.36
C MET A 12 -17.36 15.71 24.45
N PRO A 13 -16.11 16.00 24.05
CA PRO A 13 -15.86 17.06 23.09
C PRO A 13 -16.63 16.77 21.80
N GLU A 14 -17.33 17.77 21.30
CA GLU A 14 -18.04 17.65 20.01
C GLU A 14 -17.05 17.21 18.91
N PRO A 15 -17.44 16.31 18.02
CA PRO A 15 -16.58 15.90 16.90
C PRO A 15 -16.29 17.14 16.05
N ILE A 16 -15.02 17.30 15.65
CA ILE A 16 -14.58 18.35 14.71
C ILE A 16 -15.22 18.01 13.37
N THR A 17 -16.34 18.65 13.05
CA THR A 17 -17.15 18.41 11.85
C THR A 17 -16.87 19.42 10.73
N THR A 18 -15.84 20.27 10.87
CA THR A 18 -15.51 21.25 9.83
C THR A 18 -14.21 20.85 9.14
N PRO A 19 -14.21 20.70 7.80
CA PRO A 19 -12.96 20.62 7.07
C PRO A 19 -12.16 21.87 7.40
N VAL A 20 -10.93 21.68 7.86
CA VAL A 20 -10.00 22.79 8.06
C VAL A 20 -9.65 23.31 6.68
N THR A 21 -10.42 24.27 6.17
CA THR A 21 -10.05 24.99 4.95
C THR A 21 -8.81 25.83 5.25
N THR A 22 -7.67 25.33 4.83
CA THR A 22 -6.34 25.84 5.15
C THR A 22 -5.89 26.98 4.24
N ALA A 23 -6.78 27.79 3.72
CA ALA A 23 -6.40 28.95 2.87
C ALA A 23 -5.36 29.91 3.50
N SER A 24 -4.92 29.65 4.73
CA SER A 24 -3.90 30.47 5.42
C SER A 24 -3.10 29.75 6.52
N SER A 25 -3.14 28.43 6.66
CA SER A 25 -2.33 27.74 7.67
C SER A 25 -0.95 27.42 7.13
N THR A 26 0.08 27.85 7.88
CA THR A 26 1.46 27.44 7.61
C THR A 26 1.60 25.96 8.02
N LEU A 27 2.00 25.09 7.09
CA LEU A 27 2.31 23.72 7.41
C LEU A 27 3.54 23.67 8.33
N TYR A 28 3.44 22.96 9.44
CA TYR A 28 4.54 22.76 10.38
C TYR A 28 5.07 21.33 10.25
N PHE A 29 6.38 21.22 9.95
CA PHE A 29 7.07 19.95 9.86
C PHE A 29 8.01 19.77 11.04
N GLY A 30 7.63 18.91 11.98
CA GLY A 30 8.45 18.60 13.15
C GLY A 30 9.68 17.75 12.80
N PRO A 31 10.70 17.73 13.69
CA PRO A 31 11.94 16.96 13.45
C PRO A 31 11.81 15.46 13.71
N TRP A 32 10.63 14.99 14.14
CA TRP A 32 10.41 13.60 14.54
C TRP A 32 10.26 12.63 13.36
N TYR A 33 9.90 13.16 12.18
CA TYR A 33 9.65 12.38 10.98
C TYR A 33 10.65 12.74 9.89
N ARG A 34 10.99 11.77 9.08
CA ARG A 34 11.93 11.94 7.98
C ARG A 34 11.26 12.58 6.78
N ARG A 35 12.07 13.34 6.03
CA ARG A 35 11.71 13.86 4.72
C ARG A 35 12.32 12.97 3.64
N SER A 36 11.62 12.79 2.55
CA SER A 36 12.14 12.12 1.36
C SER A 36 13.16 13.02 0.63
N PRO A 37 13.97 12.46 -0.27
CA PRO A 37 14.78 13.25 -1.20
C PRO A 37 13.97 14.12 -2.16
N PHE A 38 12.66 13.87 -2.28
CA PHE A 38 11.73 14.58 -3.15
C PHE A 38 10.89 15.63 -2.40
N PHE A 39 10.97 15.66 -1.07
CA PHE A 39 10.07 16.43 -0.20
C PHE A 39 9.95 17.91 -0.58
N GLU A 40 11.08 18.59 -0.84
CA GLU A 40 11.05 20.02 -1.22
C GLU A 40 10.33 20.21 -2.56
N LYS A 41 10.48 19.25 -3.49
CA LYS A 41 9.77 19.27 -4.78
C LYS A 41 8.27 19.05 -4.63
N THR A 42 7.84 18.24 -3.66
CA THR A 42 6.42 18.08 -3.37
C THR A 42 5.79 19.36 -2.82
N LEU A 43 6.53 20.11 -1.98
CA LEU A 43 6.11 21.45 -1.51
C LEU A 43 6.04 22.46 -2.66
N GLU A 44 7.09 22.53 -3.51
CA GLU A 44 7.12 23.40 -4.70
C GLU A 44 5.95 23.11 -5.65
N ALA A 45 5.56 21.84 -5.76
CA ALA A 45 4.44 21.40 -6.58
C ALA A 45 3.05 21.68 -5.96
N GLY A 46 2.99 22.22 -4.74
CA GLY A 46 1.75 22.64 -4.09
C GLY A 46 1.09 21.57 -3.21
N CYS A 47 1.84 20.58 -2.72
CA CYS A 47 1.31 19.64 -1.75
C CYS A 47 0.79 20.39 -0.52
N SER A 48 -0.49 20.22 -0.20
CA SER A 48 -1.19 21.00 0.83
C SER A 48 -1.45 20.21 2.12
N ALA A 49 -1.25 18.90 2.12
CA ALA A 49 -1.37 18.05 3.28
C ALA A 49 -0.35 16.90 3.22
N TYR A 50 0.05 16.42 4.38
CA TYR A 50 0.96 15.28 4.53
C TYR A 50 0.46 14.36 5.61
N ASP A 51 0.52 13.06 5.32
CA ASP A 51 0.35 11.98 6.26
C ASP A 51 1.70 11.47 6.78
N ILE A 52 1.67 10.60 7.77
CA ILE A 52 2.85 9.91 8.28
C ILE A 52 2.72 8.43 7.93
N TYR A 53 3.72 7.92 7.25
CA TYR A 53 3.82 6.52 6.85
C TYR A 53 5.28 6.05 7.02
N ASN A 54 5.51 4.92 7.67
CA ASN A 54 6.85 4.43 7.97
C ASN A 54 7.78 5.48 8.59
N HIS A 55 7.25 6.35 9.47
CA HIS A 55 7.97 7.45 10.15
C HIS A 55 8.51 8.52 9.19
N MET A 56 7.90 8.68 8.03
CA MET A 56 8.22 9.69 7.03
C MET A 56 6.97 10.48 6.61
N TYR A 57 7.18 11.70 6.11
CA TYR A 57 6.11 12.48 5.51
C TYR A 57 5.73 11.90 4.14
N LEU A 58 4.44 11.62 3.95
CA LEU A 58 3.83 11.16 2.70
C LEU A 58 2.91 12.27 2.18
N PRO A 59 3.03 12.74 0.93
CA PRO A 59 2.07 13.67 0.36
C PRO A 59 0.63 13.13 0.43
N GLY A 60 -0.28 13.93 0.97
CA GLY A 60 -1.68 13.57 1.14
C GLY A 60 -2.62 14.22 0.10
N TYR A 61 -2.30 15.44 -0.34
CA TYR A 61 -3.11 16.18 -1.31
C TYR A 61 -2.31 17.20 -2.10
N TYR A 62 -2.60 17.30 -3.42
CA TYR A 62 -2.16 18.41 -4.30
C TYR A 62 -3.37 19.16 -4.87
N ALA A 63 -4.42 18.43 -5.26
CA ALA A 63 -5.64 18.95 -5.85
C ALA A 63 -6.87 18.21 -5.29
N ASP A 64 -8.02 18.38 -5.92
CA ASP A 64 -9.20 17.58 -5.62
C ASP A 64 -8.92 16.08 -5.90
N PRO A 65 -9.22 15.17 -4.95
CA PRO A 65 -8.94 13.74 -5.12
C PRO A 65 -9.58 13.11 -6.36
N VAL A 66 -10.72 13.60 -6.80
CA VAL A 66 -11.39 13.12 -8.02
C VAL A 66 -10.64 13.58 -9.27
N GLU A 67 -10.07 14.79 -9.26
CA GLU A 67 -9.20 15.26 -10.35
C GLU A 67 -7.90 14.46 -10.41
N GLU A 68 -7.29 14.16 -9.27
CA GLU A 68 -6.09 13.31 -9.18
C GLU A 68 -6.40 11.89 -9.69
N TYR A 69 -7.54 11.31 -9.30
CA TYR A 69 -8.01 10.02 -9.78
C TYR A 69 -8.13 9.98 -11.31
N TRP A 70 -8.78 10.99 -11.94
CA TRP A 70 -8.92 11.01 -13.39
C TRP A 70 -7.60 11.27 -14.12
N ALA A 71 -6.67 12.02 -13.51
CA ALA A 71 -5.34 12.20 -14.07
C ALA A 71 -4.56 10.88 -14.13
N LEU A 72 -4.66 10.07 -13.06
CA LEU A 72 -4.06 8.75 -13.01
C LEU A 72 -4.61 7.81 -14.11
N LEU A 73 -5.90 7.85 -14.37
CA LEU A 73 -6.55 6.97 -15.33
C LEU A 73 -6.37 7.41 -16.80
N ASN A 74 -6.16 8.68 -17.06
CA ASN A 74 -6.16 9.22 -18.42
C ASN A 74 -4.78 9.67 -18.93
N ASP A 75 -3.86 9.99 -18.01
CA ASP A 75 -2.58 10.63 -18.32
C ASP A 75 -1.40 9.88 -17.71
N VAL A 76 -0.59 10.57 -16.97
CA VAL A 76 0.49 10.02 -16.14
C VAL A 76 0.64 10.86 -14.87
N THR A 77 0.96 10.19 -13.78
CA THR A 77 1.14 10.82 -12.48
C THR A 77 2.50 10.45 -11.88
N VAL A 78 3.04 11.31 -11.04
CA VAL A 78 4.25 11.07 -10.24
C VAL A 78 3.89 11.09 -8.77
N TRP A 79 4.43 10.14 -8.00
CA TRP A 79 4.17 9.98 -6.58
C TRP A 79 5.49 9.91 -5.81
N ASP A 80 5.64 10.72 -4.77
CA ASP A 80 6.68 10.50 -3.78
C ASP A 80 6.23 9.37 -2.83
N VAL A 81 6.76 8.19 -3.06
CA VAL A 81 6.51 7.00 -2.23
C VAL A 81 7.76 6.53 -1.50
N ALA A 82 8.71 7.44 -1.26
CA ALA A 82 9.93 7.14 -0.49
C ALA A 82 9.65 6.61 0.92
N VAL A 83 8.43 6.76 1.40
CA VAL A 83 7.92 6.16 2.64
C VAL A 83 7.90 4.63 2.60
N GLU A 84 7.94 3.99 1.43
CA GLU A 84 8.18 2.56 1.27
C GLU A 84 9.65 2.26 1.57
N ARG A 85 10.04 2.37 2.85
CA ARG A 85 11.42 2.16 3.31
C ARG A 85 11.94 0.82 2.86
N ILE A 86 13.12 0.81 2.28
CA ILE A 86 13.72 -0.42 1.76
C ILE A 86 14.45 -1.16 2.87
N VAL A 87 14.18 -2.46 2.99
CA VAL A 87 15.02 -3.38 3.74
C VAL A 87 15.88 -4.14 2.77
N GLU A 88 17.19 -3.94 2.85
CA GLU A 88 18.18 -4.66 2.06
C GLU A 88 18.73 -5.85 2.85
N ILE A 89 18.69 -7.03 2.22
CA ILE A 89 19.24 -8.28 2.73
C ILE A 89 20.35 -8.70 1.77
N THR A 90 21.59 -8.82 2.29
CA THR A 90 22.77 -9.22 1.52
C THR A 90 23.57 -10.30 2.24
N GLY A 91 24.40 -11.02 1.51
CA GLY A 91 25.32 -12.04 2.04
C GLY A 91 25.15 -13.39 1.37
N PRO A 92 26.05 -14.33 1.65
CA PRO A 92 26.02 -15.68 1.08
C PRO A 92 24.68 -16.40 1.28
N ASP A 93 24.05 -16.21 2.44
CA ASP A 93 22.78 -16.85 2.80
C ASP A 93 21.55 -15.96 2.54
N ALA A 94 21.71 -14.82 1.85
CA ALA A 94 20.62 -13.84 1.65
C ALA A 94 19.37 -14.46 1.01
N SER A 95 19.53 -15.36 0.04
CA SER A 95 18.39 -16.02 -0.62
C SER A 95 17.63 -16.96 0.33
N ALA A 96 18.35 -17.77 1.10
CA ALA A 96 17.73 -18.68 2.06
C ALA A 96 17.05 -17.91 3.20
N PHE A 97 17.71 -16.86 3.71
CA PHE A 97 17.16 -16.01 4.76
C PHE A 97 15.90 -15.25 4.28
N THR A 98 15.94 -14.68 3.09
CA THR A 98 14.77 -13.97 2.55
C THR A 98 13.61 -14.93 2.34
N ASN A 99 13.86 -16.15 1.86
CA ASN A 99 12.83 -17.19 1.74
C ASN A 99 12.26 -17.60 3.10
N MET A 100 13.07 -17.63 4.16
CA MET A 100 12.62 -17.96 5.51
C MET A 100 11.66 -16.91 6.10
N LEU A 101 11.74 -15.65 5.67
CA LEU A 101 10.85 -14.59 6.15
C LEU A 101 9.45 -14.64 5.55
N THR A 102 9.22 -15.34 4.44
CA THR A 102 7.96 -15.27 3.68
C THR A 102 7.35 -16.65 3.45
N CYS A 103 6.02 -16.70 3.44
CA CYS A 103 5.26 -17.88 3.07
C CYS A 103 5.26 -18.18 1.56
N ARG A 104 5.91 -17.35 0.74
CA ARG A 104 6.00 -17.52 -0.70
C ARG A 104 7.33 -18.16 -1.10
N ASP A 105 7.29 -19.16 -1.99
CA ASP A 105 8.50 -19.80 -2.52
C ASP A 105 9.30 -18.84 -3.42
N LEU A 106 10.51 -18.51 -2.97
CA LEU A 106 11.44 -17.64 -3.68
C LEU A 106 12.52 -18.40 -4.46
N THR A 107 12.57 -19.73 -4.39
CA THR A 107 13.60 -20.53 -5.04
C THR A 107 13.67 -20.32 -6.57
N LYS A 108 12.53 -19.98 -7.19
CA LYS A 108 12.41 -19.68 -8.62
C LYS A 108 12.40 -18.18 -8.95
N CYS A 109 12.63 -17.30 -7.98
CA CYS A 109 12.72 -15.87 -8.22
C CYS A 109 14.07 -15.56 -8.89
N ALA A 110 14.05 -15.15 -10.14
CA ALA A 110 15.27 -14.83 -10.87
C ALA A 110 15.89 -13.49 -10.43
N VAL A 111 17.18 -13.28 -10.68
CA VAL A 111 17.80 -11.95 -10.55
C VAL A 111 17.10 -10.98 -11.51
N GLY A 112 16.79 -9.79 -11.04
CA GLY A 112 15.99 -8.81 -11.76
C GLY A 112 14.50 -9.06 -11.70
N GLN A 113 14.01 -10.06 -10.97
CA GLN A 113 12.59 -10.31 -10.77
C GLN A 113 12.10 -9.79 -9.41
N GLY A 114 10.88 -9.27 -9.39
CA GLY A 114 10.14 -8.93 -8.16
C GLY A 114 8.98 -9.87 -7.89
N LYS A 115 8.50 -9.85 -6.67
CA LYS A 115 7.28 -10.55 -6.21
C LYS A 115 6.57 -9.74 -5.12
N TYR A 116 5.25 -9.73 -5.13
CA TYR A 116 4.47 -9.33 -3.95
C TYR A 116 4.50 -10.50 -2.97
N VAL A 117 4.95 -10.29 -1.75
CA VAL A 117 5.12 -11.33 -0.73
C VAL A 117 4.48 -10.93 0.58
N LEU A 118 4.28 -11.88 1.47
CA LEU A 118 3.85 -11.66 2.85
C LEU A 118 4.97 -12.11 3.77
N ILE A 119 5.45 -11.22 4.62
CA ILE A 119 6.34 -11.55 5.72
C ILE A 119 5.46 -12.04 6.87
N THR A 120 5.78 -13.21 7.42
CA THR A 120 4.93 -13.87 8.41
C THR A 120 5.60 -14.03 9.77
N ALA A 121 4.79 -13.93 10.84
CA ALA A 121 5.16 -14.25 12.21
C ALA A 121 4.98 -15.76 12.47
N GLU A 122 5.41 -16.22 13.65
CA GLU A 122 5.36 -17.64 14.04
C GLU A 122 3.94 -18.22 14.11
N ASP A 123 2.95 -17.38 14.38
CA ASP A 123 1.51 -17.74 14.40
C ASP A 123 0.84 -17.62 13.03
N GLY A 124 1.60 -17.27 11.98
CA GLY A 124 1.13 -17.03 10.63
C GLY A 124 0.57 -15.63 10.39
N GLY A 125 0.66 -14.72 11.38
CA GLY A 125 0.25 -13.32 11.25
C GLY A 125 1.09 -12.56 10.22
N ILE A 126 0.48 -11.62 9.50
CA ILE A 126 1.14 -10.83 8.46
C ILE A 126 1.91 -9.68 9.11
N VAL A 127 3.25 -9.78 9.16
CA VAL A 127 4.12 -8.71 9.68
C VAL A 127 4.22 -7.54 8.70
N ASN A 128 4.22 -7.82 7.40
CA ASN A 128 4.25 -6.84 6.32
C ASN A 128 3.89 -7.52 4.99
N ASP A 129 3.50 -6.74 3.99
CA ASP A 129 3.12 -7.18 2.64
C ASP A 129 3.93 -6.47 1.54
N PRO A 130 5.27 -6.56 1.55
CA PRO A 130 6.12 -5.76 0.69
C PRO A 130 6.12 -6.22 -0.77
N VAL A 131 6.52 -5.31 -1.65
CA VAL A 131 7.10 -5.69 -2.94
C VAL A 131 8.55 -6.09 -2.70
N LEU A 132 8.87 -7.34 -3.02
CA LEU A 132 10.22 -7.89 -2.96
C LEU A 132 10.86 -7.77 -4.34
N LEU A 133 12.13 -7.34 -4.38
CA LEU A 133 12.96 -7.28 -5.59
C LEU A 133 14.26 -8.08 -5.37
N ARG A 134 14.56 -9.03 -6.25
CA ARG A 134 15.88 -9.66 -6.31
C ARG A 134 16.80 -8.87 -7.22
N VAL A 135 17.50 -7.90 -6.66
CA VAL A 135 18.31 -6.94 -7.42
C VAL A 135 19.60 -7.58 -7.97
N GLU A 136 20.23 -8.44 -7.16
CA GLU A 136 21.44 -9.20 -7.50
C GLU A 136 21.32 -10.63 -6.98
N ALA A 137 22.28 -11.47 -7.26
CA ALA A 137 22.25 -12.87 -6.86
C ALA A 137 22.09 -13.05 -5.33
N ASP A 138 22.78 -12.20 -4.58
CA ASP A 138 22.88 -12.18 -3.11
C ASP A 138 22.39 -10.87 -2.49
N ARG A 139 21.55 -10.10 -3.22
CA ARG A 139 20.96 -8.83 -2.79
C ARG A 139 19.47 -8.79 -3.06
N TRP A 140 18.71 -8.65 -1.98
CA TRP A 140 17.26 -8.58 -1.99
C TRP A 140 16.80 -7.29 -1.35
N TRP A 141 15.77 -6.68 -1.90
CA TRP A 141 15.09 -5.51 -1.36
C TRP A 141 13.64 -5.85 -1.04
N LEU A 142 13.17 -5.34 0.11
CA LEU A 142 11.76 -5.33 0.49
C LEU A 142 11.33 -3.87 0.57
N ALA A 143 10.44 -3.43 -0.31
CA ALA A 143 9.78 -2.13 -0.24
C ALA A 143 8.58 -2.27 0.71
N LEU A 144 8.70 -1.67 1.90
CA LEU A 144 7.81 -1.97 3.02
C LEU A 144 6.51 -1.18 2.96
N ALA A 145 5.41 -1.84 3.34
CA ALA A 145 4.24 -1.18 3.90
C ALA A 145 4.52 -0.65 5.32
N ASP A 146 3.57 0.06 5.94
CA ASP A 146 3.75 0.76 7.23
C ASP A 146 3.87 -0.20 8.41
N SER A 147 5.08 -0.70 8.65
CA SER A 147 5.40 -1.51 9.82
C SER A 147 6.89 -1.56 10.11
N ASP A 148 7.25 -2.04 11.30
CA ASP A 148 8.65 -2.23 11.73
C ASP A 148 9.29 -3.53 11.20
N ALA A 149 8.90 -4.02 10.01
CA ALA A 149 9.41 -5.26 9.42
C ALA A 149 10.94 -5.25 9.23
N GLY A 150 11.56 -4.08 9.09
CA GLY A 150 13.01 -3.94 9.09
C GLY A 150 13.67 -4.35 10.43
N LEU A 151 13.06 -3.99 11.56
CA LEU A 151 13.51 -4.43 12.89
C LEU A 151 13.22 -5.90 13.11
N TRP A 152 12.07 -6.38 12.65
CA TRP A 152 11.75 -7.81 12.63
C TRP A 152 12.82 -8.63 11.90
N ALA A 153 13.11 -8.29 10.65
CA ALA A 153 14.11 -9.00 9.85
C ALA A 153 15.52 -8.97 10.49
N ARG A 154 15.92 -7.84 11.09
CA ARG A 154 17.20 -7.75 11.84
C ARG A 154 17.20 -8.61 13.10
N GLY A 155 16.10 -8.64 13.84
CA GLY A 155 15.93 -9.50 15.01
C GLY A 155 16.06 -10.97 14.65
N VAL A 156 15.37 -11.42 13.61
CA VAL A 156 15.44 -12.79 13.07
C VAL A 156 16.87 -13.12 12.62
N ALA A 157 17.53 -12.24 11.86
CA ALA A 157 18.90 -12.45 11.38
C ALA A 157 19.91 -12.69 12.51
N THR A 158 19.72 -12.05 13.67
CA THR A 158 20.60 -12.21 14.84
C THR A 158 20.65 -13.64 15.34
N HIS A 159 19.57 -14.41 15.17
CA HIS A 159 19.43 -15.77 15.72
C HIS A 159 19.34 -16.85 14.63
N ALA A 160 19.31 -16.48 13.36
CA ALA A 160 19.16 -17.42 12.25
C ALA A 160 20.39 -18.33 12.02
N GLY A 161 21.56 -17.94 12.53
CA GLY A 161 22.80 -18.65 12.27
C GLY A 161 23.27 -18.60 10.81
N MET A 162 22.79 -17.61 10.04
CA MET A 162 23.06 -17.39 8.62
C MET A 162 24.01 -16.21 8.42
N ASP A 163 24.85 -16.28 7.38
CA ASP A 163 25.75 -15.18 7.00
C ASP A 163 25.00 -14.16 6.14
N VAL A 164 24.28 -13.29 6.83
CA VAL A 164 23.46 -12.23 6.20
C VAL A 164 23.65 -10.90 6.90
N LYS A 165 23.50 -9.82 6.12
CA LYS A 165 23.44 -8.46 6.61
C LYS A 165 22.08 -7.85 6.22
N VAL A 166 21.34 -7.40 7.23
CA VAL A 166 20.06 -6.71 7.06
C VAL A 166 20.23 -5.24 7.44
N ARG A 167 19.91 -4.33 6.52
CA ARG A 167 20.02 -2.88 6.73
C ARG A 167 18.94 -2.12 5.95
N GLU A 168 18.75 -0.85 6.28
CA GLU A 168 18.08 0.13 5.46
C GLU A 168 19.15 0.84 4.61
N PRO A 169 19.12 0.72 3.27
CA PRO A 169 20.02 1.44 2.37
C PRO A 169 19.47 2.83 2.07
N ASP A 170 20.33 3.71 1.52
CA ASP A 170 19.90 5.01 0.96
C ASP A 170 19.26 4.81 -0.43
N VAL A 171 18.06 4.24 -0.43
CA VAL A 171 17.27 3.93 -1.63
C VAL A 171 15.84 4.43 -1.42
N TYR A 172 15.36 5.23 -2.36
CA TYR A 172 14.08 5.94 -2.22
C TYR A 172 13.24 5.79 -3.49
N PRO A 173 12.09 5.11 -3.42
CA PRO A 173 11.19 4.93 -4.56
C PRO A 173 10.37 6.18 -4.88
N MET A 174 10.16 6.37 -6.18
CA MET A 174 9.21 7.29 -6.80
C MET A 174 8.36 6.51 -7.79
N GLN A 175 7.05 6.65 -7.79
CA GLN A 175 6.16 5.99 -8.74
C GLN A 175 5.80 6.90 -9.92
N ILE A 176 5.78 6.32 -11.13
CA ILE A 176 5.30 6.93 -12.37
C ILE A 176 4.17 6.04 -12.88
N GLN A 177 2.92 6.48 -12.71
CA GLN A 177 1.75 5.63 -12.89
C GLN A 177 0.74 6.24 -13.88
N GLY A 178 0.05 5.40 -14.62
CA GLY A 178 -0.99 5.76 -15.58
C GLY A 178 -0.64 5.35 -17.02
N PRO A 179 -1.61 5.42 -17.96
CA PRO A 179 -1.47 4.89 -19.33
C PRO A 179 -0.34 5.53 -20.14
N ARG A 180 0.11 6.73 -19.78
CA ARG A 180 1.22 7.43 -20.45
C ARG A 180 2.57 7.26 -19.74
N SER A 181 2.62 6.47 -18.65
CA SER A 181 3.85 6.25 -17.88
C SER A 181 4.99 5.67 -18.74
N LYS A 182 4.68 4.74 -19.63
CA LYS A 182 5.65 4.14 -20.54
C LYS A 182 6.31 5.15 -21.48
N ASP A 183 5.56 6.14 -21.96
CA ASP A 183 6.07 7.19 -22.85
C ASP A 183 7.09 8.08 -22.10
N VAL A 184 6.78 8.44 -20.85
CA VAL A 184 7.69 9.20 -19.98
C VAL A 184 8.96 8.40 -19.71
N MET A 185 8.82 7.14 -19.34
CA MET A 185 9.97 6.28 -19.05
C MET A 185 10.85 6.04 -20.27
N ARG A 186 10.27 5.91 -21.47
CA ARG A 186 11.03 5.85 -22.72
C ARG A 186 11.79 7.14 -23.03
N THR A 187 11.21 8.28 -22.73
CA THR A 187 11.90 9.59 -22.89
C THR A 187 13.11 9.68 -21.98
N LEU A 188 13.03 9.17 -20.75
CA LEU A 188 14.11 9.21 -19.75
C LEU A 188 15.19 8.15 -19.99
N PHE A 189 14.80 6.92 -20.26
CA PHE A 189 15.70 5.76 -20.22
C PHE A 189 15.82 5.01 -21.57
N GLY A 190 15.16 5.52 -22.61
CA GLY A 190 15.22 4.92 -23.95
C GLY A 190 14.41 3.60 -24.08
N PRO A 191 14.66 2.85 -25.18
CA PRO A 191 13.85 1.70 -25.55
C PRO A 191 13.99 0.48 -24.60
N ALA A 192 15.01 0.43 -23.74
CA ALA A 192 15.19 -0.66 -22.78
C ALA A 192 14.00 -0.82 -21.81
N ILE A 193 13.21 0.23 -21.64
CA ILE A 193 11.98 0.21 -20.83
C ILE A 193 10.95 -0.77 -21.38
N ASP A 194 10.91 -1.01 -22.69
CA ASP A 194 9.94 -1.87 -23.34
C ASP A 194 10.10 -3.34 -22.97
N ASP A 195 11.33 -3.73 -22.63
CA ASP A 195 11.68 -5.11 -22.31
C ASP A 195 11.44 -5.46 -20.84
N ILE A 196 11.14 -4.45 -19.99
CA ILE A 196 10.85 -4.67 -18.57
C ILE A 196 9.45 -5.28 -18.43
N LYS A 197 9.40 -6.57 -18.09
CA LYS A 197 8.15 -7.28 -17.82
C LYS A 197 7.54 -6.83 -16.47
N TYR A 198 6.24 -7.01 -16.31
CA TYR A 198 5.57 -6.78 -15.06
C TYR A 198 6.23 -7.56 -13.91
N TYR A 199 6.55 -6.90 -12.79
CA TYR A 199 7.38 -7.40 -11.69
C TYR A 199 8.83 -7.77 -12.11
N TRP A 200 9.41 -7.03 -13.06
CA TRP A 200 10.84 -7.13 -13.39
C TRP A 200 11.51 -5.78 -13.21
N THR A 201 12.84 -5.82 -13.06
CA THR A 201 13.65 -4.64 -12.80
C THR A 201 14.74 -4.44 -13.84
N LEU A 202 15.18 -3.19 -13.98
CA LEU A 202 16.34 -2.76 -14.73
C LEU A 202 17.22 -1.89 -13.84
N THR A 203 18.46 -2.30 -13.61
CA THR A 203 19.47 -1.44 -12.95
C THR A 203 20.13 -0.59 -14.03
N THR A 204 20.10 0.74 -13.86
CA THR A 204 20.60 1.71 -14.83
C THR A 204 20.95 3.04 -14.18
N GLU A 205 21.21 4.06 -14.97
CA GLU A 205 21.40 5.44 -14.51
C GLU A 205 20.67 6.43 -15.43
N LEU A 206 20.32 7.58 -14.91
CA LEU A 206 19.81 8.74 -15.66
C LEU A 206 20.80 9.89 -15.53
N ASP A 207 21.60 10.14 -16.57
CA ASP A 207 22.64 11.18 -16.58
C ASP A 207 23.52 11.14 -15.31
N GLY A 208 24.02 9.95 -14.97
CA GLY A 208 24.84 9.71 -13.78
C GLY A 208 24.07 9.61 -12.46
N ILE A 209 22.72 9.64 -12.47
CA ILE A 209 21.90 9.38 -11.29
C ILE A 209 21.66 7.86 -11.23
N PRO A 210 22.19 7.12 -10.24
CA PRO A 210 22.04 5.67 -10.19
C PRO A 210 20.63 5.30 -9.73
N VAL A 211 19.96 4.44 -10.49
CA VAL A 211 18.59 3.99 -10.19
C VAL A 211 18.41 2.49 -10.45
N VAL A 212 17.39 1.93 -9.82
CA VAL A 212 16.76 0.66 -10.23
C VAL A 212 15.34 0.99 -10.64
N ILE A 213 14.91 0.53 -11.80
CA ILE A 213 13.56 0.70 -12.30
C ILE A 213 12.84 -0.63 -12.11
N SER A 214 11.64 -0.61 -11.52
CA SER A 214 10.75 -1.76 -11.43
C SER A 214 9.47 -1.48 -12.21
N ARG A 215 8.93 -2.47 -12.90
CA ARG A 215 7.58 -2.36 -13.49
C ARG A 215 6.55 -2.87 -12.49
N THR A 216 6.32 -2.05 -11.49
CA THR A 216 5.42 -2.26 -10.35
C THR A 216 4.66 -0.97 -10.05
N GLY A 217 3.74 -1.01 -9.08
CA GLY A 217 2.98 0.14 -8.60
C GLY A 217 1.78 -0.28 -7.76
N TRP A 218 1.25 0.68 -7.00
CA TRP A 218 0.15 0.49 -6.05
C TRP A 218 -1.21 0.93 -6.61
N THR A 219 -1.38 0.94 -7.93
CA THR A 219 -2.55 1.50 -8.60
C THR A 219 -3.36 0.50 -9.41
N GLY A 220 -2.77 -0.63 -9.80
CA GLY A 220 -3.36 -1.51 -10.81
C GLY A 220 -3.46 -0.87 -12.20
N GLU A 221 -2.79 0.26 -12.45
CA GLU A 221 -2.55 0.84 -13.77
C GLU A 221 -1.19 0.39 -14.33
N VAL A 222 -0.92 0.70 -15.59
CA VAL A 222 0.45 0.59 -16.13
C VAL A 222 1.33 1.57 -15.37
N GLY A 223 2.48 1.11 -14.89
CA GLY A 223 3.35 1.98 -14.13
C GLY A 223 4.73 1.42 -13.86
N TYR A 224 5.56 2.28 -13.33
CA TYR A 224 6.94 2.00 -12.97
C TYR A 224 7.27 2.65 -11.64
N GLU A 225 8.24 2.07 -10.95
CA GLU A 225 8.87 2.63 -9.75
C GLU A 225 10.34 2.87 -10.05
N ILE A 226 10.83 4.07 -9.74
CA ILE A 226 12.22 4.45 -9.86
C ILE A 226 12.81 4.50 -8.46
N TYR A 227 13.66 3.54 -8.13
CA TYR A 227 14.38 3.47 -6.86
C TYR A 227 15.66 4.27 -6.97
N LEU A 228 15.64 5.50 -6.48
CA LEU A 228 16.79 6.41 -6.43
C LEU A 228 17.83 5.87 -5.44
N ARG A 229 19.12 5.77 -5.87
CA ARG A 229 20.22 5.23 -5.06
C ARG A 229 21.22 6.31 -4.60
N ASP A 230 20.98 7.56 -4.96
CA ASP A 230 21.72 8.73 -4.48
C ASP A 230 20.73 9.80 -4.03
N PRO A 231 20.42 9.89 -2.72
CA PRO A 231 19.42 10.82 -2.22
C PRO A 231 19.76 12.29 -2.47
N SER A 232 21.05 12.63 -2.66
CA SER A 232 21.48 14.01 -2.98
C SER A 232 20.95 14.49 -4.34
N ARG A 233 20.53 13.55 -5.21
CA ARG A 233 20.05 13.81 -6.58
C ARG A 233 18.51 13.72 -6.69
N GLY A 234 17.77 13.70 -5.56
CA GLY A 234 16.32 13.58 -5.56
C GLY A 234 15.62 14.70 -6.32
N GLY A 235 15.99 15.95 -6.07
CA GLY A 235 15.43 17.09 -6.80
C GLY A 235 15.71 17.05 -8.30
N ASP A 236 16.93 16.65 -8.69
CA ASP A 236 17.32 16.54 -10.10
C ASP A 236 16.50 15.43 -10.81
N LEU A 237 16.31 14.29 -10.16
CA LEU A 237 15.50 13.21 -10.70
C LEU A 237 14.04 13.65 -10.88
N TRP A 238 13.47 14.30 -9.87
CA TRP A 238 12.11 14.83 -9.94
C TRP A 238 11.92 15.78 -11.11
N ASP A 239 12.81 16.77 -11.26
CA ASP A 239 12.73 17.77 -12.32
C ASP A 239 12.81 17.13 -13.72
N ARG A 240 13.66 16.11 -13.91
CA ARG A 240 13.76 15.35 -15.17
C ARG A 240 12.50 14.57 -15.48
N VAL A 241 11.92 13.92 -14.48
CA VAL A 241 10.65 13.19 -14.63
C VAL A 241 9.54 14.16 -15.04
N MET A 242 9.42 15.29 -14.34
CA MET A 242 8.42 16.31 -14.64
C MET A 242 8.60 16.91 -16.03
N GLU A 243 9.84 17.19 -16.45
CA GLU A 243 10.12 17.72 -17.79
C GLU A 243 9.75 16.71 -18.89
N ALA A 244 10.19 15.44 -18.75
CA ALA A 244 9.88 14.38 -19.69
C ALA A 244 8.36 14.10 -19.78
N GLY A 245 7.65 14.30 -18.69
CA GLY A 245 6.21 14.07 -18.60
C GLY A 245 5.32 15.22 -19.11
N LYS A 246 5.86 16.43 -19.32
CA LYS A 246 5.08 17.60 -19.79
C LYS A 246 4.22 17.32 -21.02
N PRO A 247 4.74 16.69 -22.11
CA PRO A 247 3.93 16.36 -23.27
C PRO A 247 2.77 15.41 -22.99
N HIS A 248 2.85 14.68 -21.88
CA HIS A 248 1.89 13.65 -21.44
C HIS A 248 1.02 14.11 -20.28
N ARG A 249 1.03 15.42 -19.97
CA ARG A 249 0.26 16.06 -18.89
C ARG A 249 0.56 15.47 -17.51
N ILE A 250 1.82 15.13 -17.25
CA ILE A 250 2.24 14.63 -15.94
C ILE A 250 1.87 15.61 -14.84
N ARG A 251 1.39 15.09 -13.73
CA ARG A 251 1.19 15.85 -12.51
C ARG A 251 1.55 15.02 -11.27
N PRO A 252 2.02 15.66 -10.19
CA PRO A 252 2.12 14.99 -8.91
C PRO A 252 0.72 14.77 -8.35
N ILE A 253 0.53 13.62 -7.71
CA ILE A 253 -0.67 13.28 -6.95
C ILE A 253 -0.30 12.54 -5.67
N ALA A 254 -1.23 12.52 -4.72
CA ALA A 254 -1.15 11.67 -3.54
C ALA A 254 -1.54 10.21 -3.85
N PRO A 255 -1.27 9.25 -2.95
CA PRO A 255 -1.78 7.88 -3.07
C PRO A 255 -3.28 7.85 -3.29
N CYS A 256 -3.70 7.19 -4.39
CA CYS A 256 -5.09 7.23 -4.83
C CYS A 256 -5.90 6.08 -4.23
N GLU A 257 -6.55 6.31 -3.08
CA GLU A 257 -7.33 5.33 -2.35
C GLU A 257 -8.43 4.68 -3.21
N ALA A 258 -9.19 5.46 -3.97
CA ALA A 258 -10.23 4.92 -4.82
C ALA A 258 -9.67 3.90 -5.82
N ARG A 259 -8.51 4.19 -6.41
CA ARG A 259 -7.93 3.32 -7.44
C ARG A 259 -7.31 2.04 -6.85
N ARG A 260 -6.62 2.12 -5.69
CA ARG A 260 -6.09 0.92 -5.04
C ARG A 260 -7.20 -0.05 -4.66
N ILE A 261 -8.31 0.47 -4.08
CA ILE A 261 -9.45 -0.35 -3.68
C ILE A 261 -10.12 -0.99 -4.91
N GLU A 262 -10.34 -0.25 -5.99
CA GLU A 262 -10.83 -0.80 -7.26
C GLU A 262 -9.97 -1.99 -7.74
N ALA A 263 -8.65 -1.90 -7.57
CA ALA A 263 -7.69 -2.93 -7.96
C ALA A 263 -7.57 -4.09 -6.97
N GLY A 264 -8.27 -4.04 -5.84
CA GLY A 264 -8.18 -5.05 -4.78
C GLY A 264 -6.82 -5.05 -4.07
N ILE A 265 -6.23 -3.87 -3.86
CA ILE A 265 -4.96 -3.68 -3.17
C ILE A 265 -5.26 -3.22 -1.73
N PHE A 266 -4.68 -3.91 -0.76
CA PHE A 266 -4.85 -3.61 0.67
C PHE A 266 -3.86 -2.55 1.14
N ASN A 267 -4.20 -1.91 2.25
CA ASN A 267 -3.33 -1.03 3.00
C ASN A 267 -3.02 -1.66 4.36
N TYR A 268 -1.74 -1.99 4.58
CA TYR A 268 -1.30 -2.53 5.86
C TYR A 268 -1.48 -1.50 6.98
N GLY A 269 -1.97 -1.96 8.12
CA GLY A 269 -2.30 -1.10 9.27
C GLY A 269 -3.77 -0.67 9.30
N SER A 270 -4.44 -0.49 8.15
CA SER A 270 -5.87 -0.19 8.10
C SER A 270 -6.73 -1.41 7.77
N ASP A 271 -6.41 -2.12 6.68
CA ASP A 271 -7.18 -3.28 6.22
C ASP A 271 -6.72 -4.58 6.86
N ILE A 272 -5.40 -4.75 6.94
CA ILE A 272 -4.73 -5.94 7.47
C ILE A 272 -3.67 -5.56 8.49
N THR A 273 -3.45 -6.42 9.46
CA THR A 273 -2.47 -6.22 10.55
C THR A 273 -1.75 -7.53 10.88
N VAL A 274 -0.81 -7.49 11.81
CA VAL A 274 -0.12 -8.68 12.30
C VAL A 274 -1.06 -9.72 12.95
N ASN A 275 -2.26 -9.33 13.34
CA ASN A 275 -3.26 -10.23 13.91
C ASN A 275 -4.08 -10.99 12.84
N ASP A 276 -3.79 -10.76 11.57
CA ASP A 276 -4.48 -11.35 10.44
C ASP A 276 -3.54 -12.26 9.67
N THR A 277 -4.01 -13.44 9.28
CA THR A 277 -3.22 -14.36 8.45
C THR A 277 -3.63 -14.26 6.98
N PRO A 278 -2.82 -14.73 6.02
CA PRO A 278 -3.19 -14.74 4.61
C PRO A 278 -4.54 -15.40 4.32
N PHE A 279 -4.96 -16.39 5.13
CA PHE A 279 -6.23 -17.08 4.95
C PHE A 279 -7.45 -16.26 5.37
N HIS A 280 -7.25 -15.28 6.24
CA HIS A 280 -8.28 -14.33 6.63
C HIS A 280 -8.59 -13.27 5.56
N VAL A 281 -7.75 -13.13 4.52
CA VAL A 281 -7.87 -12.05 3.56
C VAL A 281 -8.13 -12.60 2.17
N MET A 282 -9.24 -12.17 1.54
CA MET A 282 -9.64 -12.66 0.22
C MET A 282 -8.54 -12.46 -0.81
N GLY A 283 -8.09 -13.56 -1.42
CA GLY A 283 -7.08 -13.57 -2.48
C GLY A 283 -5.63 -13.59 -2.00
N LEU A 284 -5.32 -13.39 -0.70
CA LEU A 284 -3.96 -13.51 -0.19
C LEU A 284 -3.58 -14.97 0.14
N GLU A 285 -4.55 -15.85 0.40
CA GLU A 285 -4.31 -17.27 0.64
C GLU A 285 -3.49 -17.96 -0.46
N ARG A 286 -3.58 -17.47 -1.70
CA ARG A 286 -2.80 -17.97 -2.86
C ARG A 286 -1.30 -17.71 -2.73
N LEU A 287 -0.87 -16.79 -1.86
CA LEU A 287 0.52 -16.45 -1.63
C LEU A 287 1.19 -17.40 -0.63
N VAL A 288 0.41 -18.22 0.08
CA VAL A 288 0.93 -19.30 0.93
C VAL A 288 1.23 -20.49 0.03
N GLU A 289 2.41 -20.45 -0.59
CA GLU A 289 2.83 -21.46 -1.57
C GLU A 289 3.36 -22.72 -0.86
N THR A 290 3.05 -23.89 -1.41
CA THR A 290 3.65 -25.14 -0.93
C THR A 290 5.12 -25.19 -1.29
N GLN A 291 5.99 -25.36 -0.30
CA GLN A 291 7.44 -25.42 -0.47
C GLN A 291 8.06 -26.37 0.54
N ASP A 292 9.17 -27.01 0.13
CA ASP A 292 9.95 -27.92 1.01
C ASP A 292 10.73 -27.13 2.07
N ALA A 293 11.22 -25.93 1.69
CA ALA A 293 11.93 -25.06 2.61
C ALA A 293 11.05 -24.66 3.80
N ASP A 294 11.69 -24.56 4.95
CA ASP A 294 11.04 -24.05 6.15
C ASP A 294 10.98 -22.51 6.10
N TYR A 295 9.92 -21.95 6.70
CA TYR A 295 9.77 -20.50 6.84
C TYR A 295 8.98 -20.18 8.12
N ILE A 296 9.11 -18.95 8.60
CA ILE A 296 8.46 -18.50 9.83
C ILE A 296 6.94 -18.53 9.64
N GLY A 297 6.24 -19.21 10.54
CA GLY A 297 4.79 -19.37 10.50
C GLY A 297 4.27 -20.56 9.67
N LYS A 298 5.16 -21.38 9.05
CA LYS A 298 4.74 -22.51 8.19
C LYS A 298 3.78 -23.46 8.89
N ALA A 299 4.15 -23.93 10.07
CA ALA A 299 3.31 -24.91 10.82
C ALA A 299 1.93 -24.32 11.16
N ALA A 300 1.87 -23.06 11.61
CA ALA A 300 0.61 -22.39 11.93
C ALA A 300 -0.24 -22.19 10.66
N LEU A 301 0.33 -21.78 9.54
CA LEU A 301 -0.40 -21.61 8.29
C LEU A 301 -0.90 -22.94 7.71
N GLU A 302 -0.15 -24.03 7.87
CA GLU A 302 -0.61 -25.37 7.48
C GLU A 302 -1.79 -25.82 8.35
N GLU A 303 -1.76 -25.57 9.66
CA GLU A 303 -2.89 -25.85 10.57
C GLU A 303 -4.13 -25.03 10.17
N ILE A 304 -3.97 -23.71 9.95
CA ILE A 304 -5.06 -22.82 9.55
C ILE A 304 -5.66 -23.25 8.20
N ARG A 305 -4.81 -23.68 7.25
CA ARG A 305 -5.27 -24.19 5.95
C ARG A 305 -6.23 -25.39 6.10
N VAL A 306 -5.97 -26.27 7.06
CA VAL A 306 -6.80 -27.45 7.33
C VAL A 306 -8.04 -27.11 8.13
N LYS A 307 -7.90 -26.27 9.17
CA LYS A 307 -8.96 -25.90 10.10
C LYS A 307 -9.96 -24.91 9.49
N GLY A 308 -9.48 -24.05 8.57
CA GLY A 308 -10.21 -22.88 8.08
C GLY A 308 -10.12 -21.69 9.04
N VAL A 309 -10.79 -20.61 8.65
CA VAL A 309 -10.88 -19.35 9.42
C VAL A 309 -12.31 -19.06 9.81
N ASP A 310 -12.52 -18.34 10.89
CA ASP A 310 -13.84 -17.96 11.42
C ASP A 310 -14.34 -16.63 10.85
N ARG A 311 -13.45 -15.80 10.31
CA ARG A 311 -13.75 -14.49 9.69
C ARG A 311 -12.93 -14.27 8.43
N LYS A 312 -13.38 -13.37 7.58
CA LYS A 312 -12.66 -13.01 6.36
C LYS A 312 -12.84 -11.54 6.00
N LEU A 313 -11.75 -10.90 5.56
CA LEU A 313 -11.79 -9.60 4.88
C LEU A 313 -12.19 -9.82 3.43
N VAL A 314 -13.28 -9.20 3.02
CA VAL A 314 -13.85 -9.31 1.67
C VAL A 314 -14.17 -7.92 1.13
N GLY A 315 -14.49 -7.82 -0.16
CA GLY A 315 -15.00 -6.58 -0.74
C GLY A 315 -16.41 -6.25 -0.23
N ILE A 316 -16.74 -4.96 -0.25
CA ILE A 316 -18.10 -4.45 -0.02
C ILE A 316 -18.45 -3.41 -1.09
N GLU A 317 -19.66 -3.49 -1.61
CA GLU A 317 -20.28 -2.46 -2.47
C GLU A 317 -21.47 -1.87 -1.74
N ALA A 318 -21.60 -0.53 -1.74
CA ALA A 318 -22.73 0.16 -1.17
C ALA A 318 -23.37 1.11 -2.21
N ASP A 319 -24.68 1.08 -2.29
CA ASP A 319 -25.49 1.91 -3.17
C ASP A 319 -25.89 3.20 -2.44
N GLY A 320 -26.17 4.27 -3.18
CA GLY A 320 -26.60 5.57 -2.66
C GLY A 320 -25.61 6.69 -2.93
N ASP A 321 -25.68 7.76 -2.12
CA ASP A 321 -24.82 8.92 -2.26
C ASP A 321 -23.36 8.60 -1.97
N ALA A 322 -22.46 9.37 -2.56
CA ALA A 322 -21.03 9.23 -2.35
C ALA A 322 -20.70 9.32 -0.86
N TYR A 323 -19.97 8.32 -0.34
CA TYR A 323 -19.45 8.35 1.01
C TYR A 323 -18.48 9.54 1.15
N PRO A 324 -18.61 10.37 2.18
CA PRO A 324 -17.72 11.50 2.37
C PRO A 324 -16.28 11.05 2.58
N PHE A 325 -15.38 11.51 1.73
CA PHE A 325 -13.96 11.13 1.75
C PHE A 325 -13.25 11.40 3.09
N GLU A 326 -13.77 12.36 3.85
CA GLU A 326 -13.13 12.89 5.07
C GLU A 326 -13.46 12.10 6.34
N LEU A 327 -14.27 11.04 6.27
CA LEU A 327 -14.62 10.24 7.44
C LEU A 327 -13.50 9.25 7.77
N SER A 328 -12.65 9.62 8.72
CA SER A 328 -11.54 8.79 9.23
C SER A 328 -11.96 7.66 10.17
N ARG A 329 -13.27 7.43 10.39
CA ARG A 329 -13.78 6.42 11.32
C ARG A 329 -14.30 5.20 10.57
N LYS A 330 -13.97 4.03 11.07
CA LYS A 330 -14.47 2.76 10.54
C LYS A 330 -16.00 2.69 10.70
N CYS A 331 -16.70 2.27 9.65
CA CYS A 331 -18.13 2.04 9.67
C CYS A 331 -18.46 0.65 10.20
N GLU A 332 -19.67 0.48 10.74
CA GLU A 332 -20.19 -0.85 11.07
C GLU A 332 -20.92 -1.46 9.89
N ALA A 333 -20.82 -2.78 9.73
CA ALA A 333 -21.64 -3.56 8.83
C ALA A 333 -22.71 -4.28 9.62
N LEU A 334 -23.97 -4.10 9.21
CA LEU A 334 -25.12 -4.79 9.80
C LEU A 334 -25.67 -5.84 8.82
N HIS A 335 -26.19 -6.94 9.37
CA HIS A 335 -27.00 -7.93 8.67
C HIS A 335 -28.25 -8.19 9.49
N ASP A 336 -29.45 -8.06 8.88
CA ASP A 336 -30.74 -8.13 9.57
C ASP A 336 -30.81 -7.23 10.83
N GLY A 337 -30.26 -6.01 10.72
CA GLY A 337 -30.24 -5.00 11.78
C GLY A 337 -29.30 -5.29 12.95
N LYS A 338 -28.40 -6.30 12.82
CA LYS A 338 -27.43 -6.66 13.86
C LYS A 338 -26.01 -6.38 13.38
N PRO A 339 -25.11 -5.81 14.22
CA PRO A 339 -23.72 -5.68 13.89
C PRO A 339 -23.07 -7.04 13.61
N VAL A 340 -22.43 -7.16 12.45
CA VAL A 340 -21.79 -8.41 11.98
C VAL A 340 -20.36 -8.21 11.53
N GLY A 341 -19.88 -6.96 11.44
CA GLY A 341 -18.54 -6.70 10.97
C GLY A 341 -18.15 -5.23 11.00
N THR A 342 -16.92 -4.97 10.60
CA THR A 342 -16.33 -3.64 10.53
C THR A 342 -15.82 -3.38 9.12
N VAL A 343 -16.23 -2.27 8.54
CA VAL A 343 -15.70 -1.76 7.27
C VAL A 343 -14.37 -1.07 7.58
N THR A 344 -13.29 -1.55 6.97
CA THR A 344 -11.94 -0.99 7.20
C THR A 344 -11.70 0.25 6.38
N ASP A 345 -12.25 0.25 5.18
CA ASP A 345 -12.16 1.36 4.25
C ASP A 345 -13.43 1.42 3.38
N LEU A 346 -13.88 2.63 3.06
CA LEU A 346 -15.03 2.87 2.19
C LEU A 346 -14.80 4.17 1.42
N ILE A 347 -14.91 4.10 0.09
CA ILE A 347 -14.68 5.25 -0.77
C ILE A 347 -15.61 5.23 -1.97
N TRP A 348 -15.96 6.43 -2.46
CA TRP A 348 -16.66 6.58 -3.73
C TRP A 348 -15.71 6.30 -4.90
N SER A 349 -16.07 5.33 -5.75
CA SER A 349 -15.40 5.11 -7.03
C SER A 349 -16.07 5.95 -8.12
N PRO A 350 -15.41 6.97 -8.68
CA PRO A 350 -15.98 7.81 -9.72
C PRO A 350 -16.36 7.04 -10.98
N ARG A 351 -15.60 6.00 -11.33
CA ARG A 351 -15.81 5.17 -12.51
C ARG A 351 -16.98 4.18 -12.33
N LEU A 352 -17.06 3.54 -11.17
CA LEU A 352 -18.12 2.58 -10.87
C LEU A 352 -19.43 3.27 -10.46
N LYS A 353 -19.34 4.54 -10.03
CA LYS A 353 -20.45 5.29 -9.43
C LYS A 353 -21.09 4.55 -8.26
N LYS A 354 -20.24 4.02 -7.39
CA LYS A 354 -20.59 3.27 -6.19
C LYS A 354 -19.59 3.53 -5.08
N ASN A 355 -20.03 3.36 -3.86
CA ASN A 355 -19.12 3.23 -2.73
C ASN A 355 -18.58 1.79 -2.72
N ILE A 356 -17.28 1.65 -2.63
CA ILE A 356 -16.57 0.38 -2.57
C ILE A 356 -15.57 0.40 -1.41
N GLY A 357 -15.24 -0.78 -0.90
CA GLY A 357 -14.31 -0.88 0.22
C GLY A 357 -14.06 -2.31 0.66
N TYR A 358 -13.59 -2.45 1.88
CA TYR A 358 -13.34 -3.75 2.49
C TYR A 358 -14.06 -3.88 3.82
N VAL A 359 -14.51 -5.09 4.13
CA VAL A 359 -15.25 -5.41 5.34
C VAL A 359 -14.79 -6.73 5.95
N TRP A 360 -14.56 -6.74 7.25
CA TRP A 360 -14.38 -7.94 8.04
C TRP A 360 -15.75 -8.55 8.36
N LEU A 361 -15.99 -9.78 7.95
CA LEU A 361 -17.22 -10.52 8.22
C LEU A 361 -16.91 -11.91 8.81
N SER A 362 -17.84 -12.47 9.57
CA SER A 362 -17.81 -13.90 9.87
C SER A 362 -17.82 -14.70 8.57
N ILE A 363 -17.19 -15.87 8.58
CA ILE A 363 -17.03 -16.68 7.36
C ILE A 363 -18.39 -17.04 6.71
N ASP A 364 -19.43 -17.21 7.51
CA ASP A 364 -20.78 -17.53 7.04
C ASP A 364 -21.42 -16.39 6.22
N LEU A 365 -20.99 -15.14 6.45
CA LEU A 365 -21.47 -13.94 5.76
C LEU A 365 -20.50 -13.43 4.69
N ALA A 366 -19.32 -14.04 4.56
CA ALA A 366 -18.27 -13.59 3.65
C ALA A 366 -18.51 -13.91 2.17
N ALA A 367 -19.55 -14.71 1.84
CA ALA A 367 -19.86 -15.05 0.46
C ALA A 367 -20.30 -13.79 -0.31
N PRO A 368 -19.78 -13.56 -1.55
CA PRO A 368 -20.17 -12.40 -2.36
C PRO A 368 -21.68 -12.35 -2.61
N GLY A 369 -22.27 -11.16 -2.49
CA GLY A 369 -23.70 -10.93 -2.64
C GLY A 369 -24.51 -11.02 -1.34
N THR A 370 -23.90 -11.30 -0.20
CA THR A 370 -24.59 -11.27 1.11
C THR A 370 -25.11 -9.86 1.38
N PRO A 371 -26.44 -9.69 1.62
CA PRO A 371 -27.01 -8.38 1.92
C PRO A 371 -26.49 -7.81 3.23
N LEU A 372 -26.12 -6.56 3.22
CA LEU A 372 -25.57 -5.83 4.36
C LEU A 372 -26.13 -4.40 4.38
N GLU A 373 -25.96 -3.71 5.49
CA GLU A 373 -26.15 -2.28 5.63
C GLU A 373 -24.89 -1.70 6.26
N ILE A 374 -24.38 -0.59 5.73
CA ILE A 374 -23.27 0.14 6.32
C ILE A 374 -23.84 1.28 7.16
N VAL A 375 -23.34 1.42 8.38
CA VAL A 375 -23.68 2.52 9.28
C VAL A 375 -22.41 3.29 9.61
N ALA A 376 -22.38 4.56 9.20
CA ALA A 376 -21.28 5.45 9.53
C ALA A 376 -21.42 6.04 10.96
N PRO A 377 -20.32 6.49 11.57
CA PRO A 377 -20.33 7.07 12.91
C PRO A 377 -21.22 8.33 13.08
N ASP A 378 -21.49 9.03 12.00
CA ASP A 378 -22.40 10.18 11.95
C ASP A 378 -23.87 9.80 11.80
N GLY A 379 -24.18 8.50 11.69
CA GLY A 379 -25.51 7.95 11.50
C GLY A 379 -25.96 7.82 10.04
N GLY A 380 -25.09 8.14 9.07
CA GLY A 380 -25.34 7.86 7.66
C GLY A 380 -25.49 6.35 7.42
N GLN A 381 -26.38 5.95 6.51
CA GLN A 381 -26.69 4.55 6.22
C GLN A 381 -26.71 4.29 4.71
N TRP A 382 -26.10 3.18 4.30
CA TRP A 382 -26.05 2.74 2.90
C TRP A 382 -26.42 1.27 2.78
N PRO A 383 -27.42 0.93 1.96
CA PRO A 383 -27.65 -0.47 1.57
C PRO A 383 -26.39 -1.01 0.88
N ALA A 384 -25.96 -2.19 1.28
CA ALA A 384 -24.71 -2.77 0.82
C ALA A 384 -24.79 -4.27 0.59
N ARG A 385 -23.75 -4.83 0.01
CA ARG A 385 -23.53 -6.27 -0.11
C ARG A 385 -22.05 -6.58 -0.11
N SER A 386 -21.69 -7.76 0.40
CA SER A 386 -20.35 -8.29 0.23
C SER A 386 -20.02 -8.48 -1.26
N ALA A 387 -18.76 -8.34 -1.64
CA ALA A 387 -18.33 -8.39 -3.03
C ALA A 387 -17.01 -9.16 -3.21
N SER A 388 -16.81 -9.66 -4.41
CA SER A 388 -15.49 -10.16 -4.83
C SER A 388 -14.54 -9.01 -5.13
N ILE A 389 -13.26 -9.23 -4.94
CA ILE A 389 -12.18 -8.31 -5.32
C ILE A 389 -11.23 -8.99 -6.32
N PRO A 390 -10.59 -8.21 -7.21
CA PRO A 390 -10.75 -6.76 -7.40
C PRO A 390 -12.11 -6.38 -7.98
N PHE A 391 -12.55 -5.13 -7.75
CA PHE A 391 -13.80 -4.61 -8.32
C PHE A 391 -13.69 -4.34 -9.82
N ILE A 392 -12.47 -4.02 -10.28
CA ILE A 392 -12.16 -3.75 -11.68
C ILE A 392 -10.96 -4.58 -12.09
N ASP A 393 -10.97 -5.01 -13.35
CA ASP A 393 -9.89 -5.79 -13.99
C ASP A 393 -9.47 -7.04 -13.20
N PRO A 394 -10.38 -7.99 -12.96
CA PRO A 394 -10.09 -9.20 -12.17
C PRO A 394 -8.97 -10.08 -12.76
N ARG A 395 -8.61 -9.87 -14.03
CA ARG A 395 -7.52 -10.57 -14.70
C ARG A 395 -6.20 -9.82 -14.68
N LYS A 396 -6.17 -8.62 -14.07
CA LYS A 396 -5.00 -7.72 -14.03
C LYS A 396 -4.40 -7.47 -15.43
N ALA A 397 -5.28 -7.26 -16.43
CA ALA A 397 -4.85 -7.00 -17.79
C ALA A 397 -4.25 -5.61 -17.96
N VAL A 398 -4.80 -4.61 -17.23
CA VAL A 398 -4.36 -3.21 -17.30
C VAL A 398 -2.87 -3.05 -16.92
N PRO A 399 -2.38 -3.52 -15.76
CA PRO A 399 -0.96 -3.35 -15.42
C PRO A 399 -0.01 -4.17 -16.32
N LEU A 400 -0.53 -5.16 -17.02
CA LEU A 400 0.27 -5.92 -17.99
C LEU A 400 0.52 -5.11 -19.27
N GLY A 401 -0.34 -4.18 -19.64
CA GLY A 401 -0.21 -3.26 -20.78
C GLY A 401 -0.66 -3.85 -22.09
#